data_219c53536a8b8dc2da32d1373f185f61
#
_entry.id   219c53536a8b8dc2da32d1373f185f61
#
_cell.length_a   1.000
_cell.length_b   1.000
_cell.length_c   1.000
_cell.angle_alpha   90.00
_cell.angle_beta   90.00
_cell.angle_gamma   90.00
#
_symmetry.space_group_name_H-M   'P 1'
#
loop_
_entity.id
_entity.type
_entity.pdbx_description
1 polymer ?
#
loop_
_entity_poly.entity_id
_entity_poly.type
_entity_poly.pdbx_seq_one_letter_code
_entity_poly.pdbx_strand_id
1 'polypeptide(L)'
;MAYLTVKNLSVGYEHRVVAENIDFIVNKGDYLCIVGENGSGKSTLMKTLLGLKSPTSGEIVFGDGLKRNEIGYLPQQTAVQRDFPASVYEVVLSGCVGKNGWRPFYSGADKALAKENIEKMGITELANRCYRELSGGQQQRVLLARALCATKKILLLDEPVAGLDPRVTVEMYHTIVQLNTDGVTIIMISHDIAAVKYSSHVLHIGHRPLFFGTREDYIASDVGKVFFKTEVYDDDN
;
A
#
# COMPACT_ATOMS: atom_id res chain seq x y z
N MET A 1 -18.77 0.09 7.83
CA MET A 1 -18.11 0.29 9.14
C MET A 1 -16.66 0.71 8.92
N ALA A 2 -16.19 1.69 9.69
CA ALA A 2 -14.84 2.21 9.53
C ALA A 2 -13.80 1.21 10.04
N TYR A 3 -12.80 0.89 9.21
CA TYR A 3 -11.61 0.15 9.61
C TYR A 3 -10.57 1.06 10.23
N LEU A 4 -10.49 2.31 9.74
CA LEU A 4 -9.50 3.28 10.17
C LEU A 4 -10.13 4.67 10.21
N THR A 5 -9.95 5.37 11.32
CA THR A 5 -10.30 6.79 11.46
C THR A 5 -9.07 7.54 11.91
N VAL A 6 -8.68 8.55 11.17
CA VAL A 6 -7.56 9.44 11.46
C VAL A 6 -8.13 10.81 11.82
N LYS A 7 -7.69 11.38 12.96
CA LYS A 7 -8.21 12.65 13.48
C LYS A 7 -7.09 13.59 13.88
N ASN A 8 -7.10 14.78 13.29
CA ASN A 8 -6.14 15.87 13.54
C ASN A 8 -4.68 15.38 13.59
N LEU A 9 -4.36 14.40 12.72
CA LEU A 9 -3.06 13.73 12.74
C LEU A 9 -1.99 14.66 12.18
N SER A 10 -0.88 14.79 12.91
CA SER A 10 0.34 15.41 12.41
C SER A 10 1.47 14.40 12.40
N VAL A 11 2.23 14.39 11.31
CA VAL A 11 3.34 13.47 11.09
C VAL A 11 4.63 14.24 10.77
N GLY A 12 5.76 13.74 11.25
CA GLY A 12 7.03 14.43 11.06
C GLY A 12 8.23 13.64 11.56
N TYR A 13 9.40 14.25 11.55
CA TYR A 13 10.66 13.70 12.05
C TYR A 13 11.19 14.59 13.17
N GLU A 14 11.49 14.00 14.35
CA GLU A 14 12.04 14.67 15.54
C GLU A 14 11.35 16.01 15.84
N HIS A 15 11.90 17.12 15.32
CA HIS A 15 11.41 18.48 15.55
C HIS A 15 10.74 19.11 14.32
N ARG A 16 10.58 18.38 13.21
CA ARG A 16 9.99 18.90 11.97
C ARG A 16 8.68 18.18 11.65
N VAL A 17 7.57 18.90 11.72
CA VAL A 17 6.28 18.46 11.17
C VAL A 17 6.34 18.54 9.65
N VAL A 18 6.00 17.46 8.99
CA VAL A 18 6.00 17.36 7.51
C VAL A 18 4.59 17.54 6.97
N ALA A 19 3.60 16.95 7.64
CA ALA A 19 2.19 17.17 7.33
C ALA A 19 1.38 17.24 8.62
N GLU A 20 0.38 18.11 8.65
CA GLU A 20 -0.45 18.39 9.83
C GLU A 20 -1.94 18.44 9.52
N ASN A 21 -2.77 18.29 10.57
CA ASN A 21 -4.22 18.36 10.48
C ASN A 21 -4.82 17.39 9.46
N ILE A 22 -4.31 16.16 9.45
CA ILE A 22 -4.79 15.12 8.54
C ILE A 22 -6.00 14.44 9.17
N ASP A 23 -7.14 14.52 8.46
CA ASP A 23 -8.39 13.89 8.84
C ASP A 23 -8.92 13.05 7.68
N PHE A 24 -9.16 11.76 7.91
CA PHE A 24 -9.83 10.89 6.94
C PHE A 24 -10.36 9.62 7.59
N ILE A 25 -11.28 8.95 6.87
CA ILE A 25 -11.89 7.69 7.29
C ILE A 25 -11.74 6.69 6.15
N VAL A 26 -11.41 5.46 6.49
CA VAL A 26 -11.38 4.32 5.56
C VAL A 26 -12.36 3.26 6.03
N ASN A 27 -13.37 2.98 5.23
CA ASN A 27 -14.34 1.94 5.50
C ASN A 27 -13.89 0.60 4.91
N LYS A 28 -14.53 -0.46 5.36
CA LYS A 28 -14.35 -1.79 4.76
C LYS A 28 -14.72 -1.76 3.27
N GLY A 29 -13.80 -2.23 2.43
CA GLY A 29 -13.97 -2.27 0.97
C GLY A 29 -13.59 -0.99 0.25
N ASP A 30 -13.20 0.09 0.96
CA ASP A 30 -12.72 1.29 0.31
C ASP A 30 -11.37 1.03 -0.41
N TYR A 31 -11.17 1.76 -1.50
CA TYR A 31 -9.88 1.90 -2.14
C TYR A 31 -9.46 3.38 -2.05
N LEU A 32 -8.64 3.72 -1.06
CA LEU A 32 -8.11 5.06 -0.85
C LEU A 32 -6.78 5.22 -1.59
N CYS A 33 -6.70 6.20 -2.50
CA CYS A 33 -5.46 6.64 -3.11
C CYS A 33 -4.94 7.91 -2.40
N ILE A 34 -3.69 7.86 -1.92
CA ILE A 34 -3.02 9.00 -1.29
C ILE A 34 -2.04 9.57 -2.32
N VAL A 35 -2.29 10.81 -2.75
CA VAL A 35 -1.49 11.54 -3.72
C VAL A 35 -0.89 12.80 -3.12
N GLY A 36 0.04 13.44 -3.81
CA GLY A 36 0.68 14.69 -3.42
C GLY A 36 2.15 14.72 -3.81
N GLU A 37 2.77 15.89 -3.73
CA GLU A 37 4.16 16.14 -4.13
C GLU A 37 5.17 15.30 -3.33
N ASN A 38 6.37 15.16 -3.88
CA ASN A 38 7.48 14.54 -3.18
C ASN A 38 7.83 15.36 -1.91
N GLY A 39 8.02 14.65 -0.80
CA GLY A 39 8.27 15.31 0.50
C GLY A 39 7.02 15.78 1.24
N SER A 40 5.80 15.63 0.70
CA SER A 40 4.55 16.04 1.38
C SER A 40 4.17 15.20 2.61
N GLY A 41 4.92 14.13 2.92
CA GLY A 41 4.68 13.32 4.12
C GLY A 41 3.94 12.01 3.88
N LYS A 42 3.62 11.63 2.65
CA LYS A 42 2.89 10.39 2.31
C LYS A 42 3.51 9.13 2.95
N SER A 43 4.80 8.89 2.72
CA SER A 43 5.49 7.73 3.30
C SER A 43 5.64 7.83 4.82
N THR A 44 5.69 9.06 5.38
CA THR A 44 5.69 9.27 6.84
C THR A 44 4.32 8.93 7.41
N LEU A 45 3.23 9.35 6.77
CA LEU A 45 1.88 8.95 7.13
C LEU A 45 1.73 7.43 7.08
N MET A 46 2.18 6.78 6.00
CA MET A 46 2.13 5.32 5.87
C MET A 46 2.84 4.61 7.03
N LYS A 47 4.06 5.04 7.36
CA LYS A 47 4.82 4.49 8.50
C LYS A 47 4.10 4.71 9.83
N THR A 48 3.40 5.84 9.99
CA THR A 48 2.63 6.15 11.19
C THR A 48 1.37 5.26 11.28
N LEU A 49 0.67 5.02 10.17
CA LEU A 49 -0.47 4.08 10.13
C LEU A 49 -0.05 2.66 10.51
N LEU A 50 1.13 2.23 10.06
CA LEU A 50 1.72 0.93 10.41
C LEU A 50 2.23 0.86 11.86
N GLY A 51 2.32 2.00 12.57
CA GLY A 51 2.91 2.09 13.90
C GLY A 51 4.43 1.93 13.93
N LEU A 52 5.08 2.05 12.79
CA LEU A 52 6.54 2.09 12.66
C LEU A 52 7.09 3.45 13.10
N LYS A 53 6.20 4.43 13.25
CA LYS A 53 6.51 5.78 13.72
C LYS A 53 5.34 6.30 14.56
N SER A 54 5.65 7.01 15.64
CA SER A 54 4.64 7.70 16.44
C SER A 54 4.16 8.97 15.72
N PRO A 55 2.87 9.33 15.79
CA PRO A 55 2.40 10.62 15.33
C PRO A 55 3.02 11.74 16.19
N THR A 56 3.15 12.93 15.61
CA THR A 56 3.55 14.14 16.36
C THR A 56 2.38 14.65 17.20
N SER A 57 1.15 14.57 16.68
CA SER A 57 -0.11 14.86 17.38
C SER A 57 -1.28 14.16 16.69
N GLY A 58 -2.46 14.20 17.31
CA GLY A 58 -3.67 13.55 16.78
C GLY A 58 -3.74 12.07 17.12
N GLU A 59 -4.73 11.39 16.55
CA GLU A 59 -5.00 9.99 16.86
C GLU A 59 -5.33 9.16 15.62
N ILE A 60 -5.02 7.86 15.70
CA ILE A 60 -5.40 6.83 14.74
C ILE A 60 -6.22 5.80 15.48
N VAL A 61 -7.49 5.66 15.11
CA VAL A 61 -8.44 4.73 15.71
C VAL A 61 -8.70 3.57 14.76
N PHE A 62 -8.42 2.35 15.21
CA PHE A 62 -8.76 1.13 14.49
C PHE A 62 -10.15 0.65 14.92
N GLY A 63 -11.04 0.44 13.97
CA GLY A 63 -12.42 0.01 14.17
C GLY A 63 -12.71 -1.36 13.58
N ASP A 64 -13.95 -1.84 13.75
CA ASP A 64 -14.47 -3.09 13.18
C ASP A 64 -13.56 -4.32 13.43
N GLY A 65 -12.95 -4.38 14.62
CA GLY A 65 -12.06 -5.47 15.02
C GLY A 65 -10.77 -5.58 14.21
N LEU A 66 -10.38 -4.52 13.49
CA LEU A 66 -9.07 -4.45 12.84
C LEU A 66 -7.98 -4.24 13.88
N LYS A 67 -6.97 -5.11 13.87
CA LYS A 67 -5.75 -4.95 14.69
C LYS A 67 -4.60 -4.47 13.80
N ARG A 68 -3.68 -3.69 14.38
CA ARG A 68 -2.53 -3.16 13.63
C ARG A 68 -1.66 -4.26 12.99
N ASN A 69 -1.51 -5.40 13.65
CA ASN A 69 -0.77 -6.55 13.12
C ASN A 69 -1.52 -7.34 12.03
N GLU A 70 -2.74 -6.94 11.70
CA GLU A 70 -3.54 -7.48 10.59
C GLU A 70 -3.49 -6.60 9.34
N ILE A 71 -2.58 -5.63 9.30
CA ILE A 71 -2.34 -4.77 8.14
C ILE A 71 -1.27 -5.43 7.28
N GLY A 72 -1.58 -5.72 6.03
CA GLY A 72 -0.60 -6.14 5.04
C GLY A 72 0.12 -4.92 4.48
N TYR A 73 1.44 -4.99 4.33
CA TYR A 73 2.22 -3.89 3.82
C TYR A 73 3.12 -4.31 2.67
N LEU A 74 3.01 -3.59 1.57
CA LEU A 74 3.92 -3.64 0.44
C LEU A 74 4.73 -2.34 0.43
N PRO A 75 6.02 -2.38 0.84
CA PRO A 75 6.88 -1.21 0.84
C PRO A 75 7.36 -0.84 -0.57
N GLN A 76 7.71 0.43 -0.76
CA GLN A 76 8.50 0.83 -1.93
C GLN A 76 9.80 0.04 -1.98
N GLN A 77 10.08 -0.58 -3.12
CA GLN A 77 11.27 -1.43 -3.29
C GLN A 77 12.55 -0.61 -3.36
N THR A 78 13.53 -1.00 -2.56
CA THR A 78 14.92 -0.51 -2.68
C THR A 78 15.79 -1.49 -3.48
N ALA A 79 16.91 -1.02 -4.03
CA ALA A 79 17.86 -1.86 -4.76
C ALA A 79 18.35 -3.06 -3.91
N VAL A 80 18.60 -2.85 -2.62
CA VAL A 80 19.05 -3.90 -1.69
C VAL A 80 17.98 -4.98 -1.50
N GLN A 81 16.70 -4.59 -1.47
CA GLN A 81 15.61 -5.57 -1.33
C GLN A 81 15.42 -6.41 -2.59
N ARG A 82 15.73 -5.87 -3.78
CA ARG A 82 15.66 -6.59 -5.06
C ARG A 82 16.67 -7.72 -5.15
N ASP A 83 17.81 -7.60 -4.49
CA ASP A 83 18.91 -8.59 -4.50
C ASP A 83 18.84 -9.62 -3.37
N PHE A 84 17.66 -9.83 -2.78
CA PHE A 84 17.51 -10.73 -1.63
C PHE A 84 17.63 -12.22 -2.06
N PRO A 85 18.58 -13.01 -1.48
CA PRO A 85 18.90 -14.36 -1.94
C PRO A 85 18.02 -15.44 -1.27
N ALA A 86 16.70 -15.33 -1.40
CA ALA A 86 15.74 -16.31 -0.89
C ALA A 86 14.82 -16.80 -2.02
N SER A 87 14.23 -17.96 -1.86
CA SER A 87 13.19 -18.43 -2.78
C SER A 87 11.92 -17.59 -2.66
N VAL A 88 11.14 -17.53 -3.74
CA VAL A 88 9.82 -16.88 -3.74
C VAL A 88 8.95 -17.40 -2.60
N TYR A 89 8.93 -18.72 -2.39
CA TYR A 89 8.17 -19.35 -1.32
C TYR A 89 8.57 -18.83 0.06
N GLU A 90 9.88 -18.73 0.35
CA GLU A 90 10.37 -18.21 1.64
C GLU A 90 10.02 -16.75 1.85
N VAL A 91 10.14 -15.92 0.79
CA VAL A 91 9.73 -14.51 0.83
C VAL A 91 8.25 -14.39 1.17
N VAL A 92 7.38 -15.13 0.48
CA VAL A 92 5.93 -15.08 0.71
C VAL A 92 5.58 -15.59 2.11
N LEU A 93 6.15 -16.73 2.52
CA LEU A 93 5.92 -17.34 3.83
C LEU A 93 6.32 -16.39 4.98
N SER A 94 7.36 -15.57 4.78
CA SER A 94 7.77 -14.57 5.78
C SER A 94 6.67 -13.57 6.14
N GLY A 95 5.66 -13.38 5.28
CA GLY A 95 4.49 -12.54 5.57
C GLY A 95 3.61 -13.06 6.71
N CYS A 96 3.73 -14.34 7.08
CA CYS A 96 2.99 -14.94 8.19
C CYS A 96 3.60 -14.66 9.58
N VAL A 97 4.83 -14.11 9.66
CA VAL A 97 5.56 -13.92 10.94
C VAL A 97 4.76 -13.09 11.95
N GLY A 98 4.10 -12.01 11.50
CA GLY A 98 3.32 -11.12 12.38
C GLY A 98 2.16 -11.81 13.11
N LYS A 99 1.70 -12.97 12.64
CA LYS A 99 0.62 -13.77 13.24
C LYS A 99 1.12 -14.84 14.19
N ASN A 100 2.41 -15.20 14.11
CA ASN A 100 2.96 -16.38 14.80
C ASN A 100 3.22 -16.15 16.29
N GLY A 101 3.24 -14.90 16.77
CA GLY A 101 3.57 -14.58 18.17
C GLY A 101 4.96 -15.14 18.53
N TRP A 102 5.01 -15.97 19.58
CA TRP A 102 6.25 -16.58 20.09
C TRP A 102 6.62 -17.93 19.44
N ARG A 103 5.95 -18.36 18.36
CA ARG A 103 6.23 -19.65 17.73
C ARG A 103 7.48 -19.54 16.85
N PRO A 104 8.49 -20.39 17.05
CA PRO A 104 9.73 -20.35 16.26
C PRO A 104 9.58 -20.95 14.85
N PHE A 105 8.49 -21.69 14.59
CA PHE A 105 8.27 -22.37 13.31
C PHE A 105 6.92 -22.03 12.71
N TYR A 106 6.88 -22.01 11.38
CA TYR A 106 5.64 -21.86 10.60
C TYR A 106 4.74 -23.09 10.74
N SER A 107 3.46 -22.86 10.97
CA SER A 107 2.44 -23.92 11.03
C SER A 107 2.09 -24.44 9.63
N GLY A 108 1.38 -25.59 9.59
CA GLY A 108 0.80 -26.08 8.34
C GLY A 108 -0.15 -25.09 7.69
N ALA A 109 -0.92 -24.32 8.50
CA ALA A 109 -1.83 -23.28 8.01
C ALA A 109 -1.06 -22.10 7.36
N ASP A 110 0.08 -21.67 7.92
CA ASP A 110 0.90 -20.62 7.34
C ASP A 110 1.47 -21.05 5.99
N LYS A 111 1.92 -22.31 5.89
CA LYS A 111 2.43 -22.88 4.65
C LYS A 111 1.34 -23.01 3.57
N ALA A 112 0.12 -23.38 3.96
CA ALA A 112 -1.03 -23.44 3.06
C ALA A 112 -1.41 -22.04 2.56
N LEU A 113 -1.47 -21.04 3.47
CA LEU A 113 -1.78 -19.66 3.14
C LEU A 113 -0.73 -19.05 2.18
N ALA A 114 0.56 -19.34 2.38
CA ALA A 114 1.60 -18.89 1.46
C ALA A 114 1.40 -19.46 0.05
N LYS A 115 1.08 -20.75 -0.07
CA LYS A 115 0.80 -21.39 -1.37
C LYS A 115 -0.43 -20.79 -2.03
N GLU A 116 -1.53 -20.60 -1.29
CA GLU A 116 -2.77 -19.95 -1.77
C GLU A 116 -2.47 -18.56 -2.36
N ASN A 117 -1.67 -17.75 -1.67
CA ASN A 117 -1.34 -16.40 -2.15
C ASN A 117 -0.37 -16.41 -3.33
N ILE A 118 0.55 -17.38 -3.42
CA ILE A 118 1.41 -17.59 -4.59
C ILE A 118 0.56 -17.93 -5.82
N GLU A 119 -0.41 -18.82 -5.67
CA GLU A 119 -1.36 -19.20 -6.72
C GLU A 119 -2.24 -18.00 -7.12
N LYS A 120 -2.80 -17.29 -6.13
CA LYS A 120 -3.63 -16.08 -6.37
C LYS A 120 -2.88 -15.00 -7.16
N MET A 121 -1.57 -14.87 -6.99
CA MET A 121 -0.73 -13.92 -7.72
C MET A 121 -0.24 -14.45 -9.06
N GLY A 122 -0.56 -15.70 -9.45
CA GLY A 122 -0.14 -16.31 -10.72
C GLY A 122 1.37 -16.53 -10.84
N ILE A 123 2.03 -16.89 -9.72
CA ILE A 123 3.49 -17.09 -9.66
C ILE A 123 3.87 -18.48 -9.12
N THR A 124 3.00 -19.47 -9.29
CA THR A 124 3.19 -20.83 -8.75
C THR A 124 4.44 -21.50 -9.31
N GLU A 125 4.70 -21.35 -10.61
CA GLU A 125 5.88 -21.91 -11.29
C GLU A 125 7.19 -21.26 -10.85
N LEU A 126 7.13 -20.08 -10.22
CA LEU A 126 8.27 -19.35 -9.70
C LEU A 126 8.58 -19.67 -8.22
N ALA A 127 7.75 -20.46 -7.54
CA ALA A 127 7.81 -20.66 -6.09
C ALA A 127 9.20 -21.07 -5.55
N ASN A 128 9.95 -21.87 -6.31
CA ASN A 128 11.28 -22.35 -5.96
C ASN A 128 12.42 -21.52 -6.55
N ARG A 129 12.11 -20.50 -7.39
CA ARG A 129 13.15 -19.63 -7.98
C ARG A 129 13.67 -18.63 -6.95
N CYS A 130 14.91 -18.19 -7.13
CA CYS A 130 15.50 -17.14 -6.32
C CYS A 130 14.83 -15.80 -6.64
N TYR A 131 14.40 -15.06 -5.62
CA TYR A 131 13.68 -13.79 -5.76
C TYR A 131 14.46 -12.75 -6.57
N ARG A 132 15.78 -12.65 -6.40
CA ARG A 132 16.63 -11.70 -7.15
C ARG A 132 16.69 -11.98 -8.66
N GLU A 133 16.35 -13.20 -9.10
CA GLU A 133 16.38 -13.57 -10.52
C GLU A 133 15.09 -13.23 -11.26
N LEU A 134 14.10 -12.67 -10.55
CA LEU A 134 12.81 -12.32 -11.08
C LEU A 134 12.82 -10.94 -11.73
N SER A 135 11.96 -10.74 -12.74
CA SER A 135 11.66 -9.42 -13.26
C SER A 135 11.01 -8.52 -12.20
N GLY A 136 11.07 -7.20 -12.36
CA GLY A 136 10.47 -6.25 -11.41
C GLY A 136 8.99 -6.52 -11.14
N GLY A 137 8.20 -6.80 -12.19
CA GLY A 137 6.79 -7.15 -12.04
C GLY A 137 6.55 -8.47 -11.30
N GLN A 138 7.38 -9.48 -11.54
CA GLN A 138 7.33 -10.74 -10.78
C GLN A 138 7.68 -10.51 -9.31
N GLN A 139 8.70 -9.70 -9.02
CA GLN A 139 9.07 -9.33 -7.66
C GLN A 139 7.93 -8.60 -6.94
N GLN A 140 7.22 -7.68 -7.61
CA GLN A 140 6.07 -6.99 -7.04
C GLN A 140 4.91 -7.95 -6.73
N ARG A 141 4.63 -8.92 -7.62
CA ARG A 141 3.63 -9.98 -7.35
C ARG A 141 4.01 -10.83 -6.13
N VAL A 142 5.30 -11.15 -5.95
CA VAL A 142 5.80 -11.85 -4.75
C VAL A 142 5.60 -11.03 -3.48
N LEU A 143 5.90 -9.73 -3.50
CA LEU A 143 5.70 -8.85 -2.34
C LEU A 143 4.22 -8.65 -2.02
N LEU A 144 3.37 -8.60 -3.04
CA LEU A 144 1.91 -8.53 -2.84
C LEU A 144 1.39 -9.83 -2.22
N ALA A 145 1.83 -11.00 -2.70
CA ALA A 145 1.53 -12.30 -2.09
C ALA A 145 1.98 -12.37 -0.62
N ARG A 146 3.17 -11.86 -0.32
CA ARG A 146 3.70 -11.74 1.05
C ARG A 146 2.80 -10.85 1.92
N ALA A 147 2.39 -9.68 1.42
CA ALA A 147 1.51 -8.77 2.16
C ALA A 147 0.14 -9.41 2.46
N LEU A 148 -0.41 -10.21 1.53
CA LEU A 148 -1.65 -10.97 1.72
C LEU A 148 -1.52 -12.07 2.77
N CYS A 149 -0.34 -12.60 3.03
CA CYS A 149 -0.11 -13.52 4.14
C CYS A 149 -0.31 -12.85 5.51
N ALA A 150 -0.07 -11.55 5.62
CA ALA A 150 -0.28 -10.79 6.85
C ALA A 150 -1.77 -10.47 7.10
N THR A 151 -2.59 -10.33 6.05
CA THR A 151 -3.97 -9.85 6.16
C THR A 151 -4.93 -10.44 5.15
N LYS A 152 -6.23 -10.41 5.52
CA LYS A 152 -7.37 -10.53 4.58
C LYS A 152 -8.27 -9.28 4.63
N LYS A 153 -7.88 -8.24 5.40
CA LYS A 153 -8.74 -7.09 5.70
C LYS A 153 -8.28 -5.82 4.96
N ILE A 154 -7.00 -5.43 5.13
CA ILE A 154 -6.49 -4.16 4.62
C ILE A 154 -5.04 -4.29 4.14
N LEU A 155 -4.77 -3.75 2.96
CA LEU A 155 -3.43 -3.62 2.38
C LEU A 155 -3.02 -2.16 2.32
N LEU A 156 -1.81 -1.87 2.78
CA LEU A 156 -1.12 -0.61 2.56
C LEU A 156 -0.05 -0.83 1.47
N LEU A 157 -0.15 -0.08 0.36
CA LEU A 157 0.73 -0.21 -0.80
C LEU A 157 1.48 1.11 -1.01
N ASP A 158 2.80 1.07 -0.92
CA ASP A 158 3.66 2.25 -1.09
C ASP A 158 4.33 2.19 -2.47
N GLU A 159 3.79 2.95 -3.42
CA GLU A 159 4.21 3.01 -4.82
C GLU A 159 4.37 1.62 -5.49
N PRO A 160 3.30 0.82 -5.55
CA PRO A 160 3.38 -0.59 -5.96
C PRO A 160 3.79 -0.80 -7.41
N VAL A 161 3.73 0.23 -8.25
CA VAL A 161 4.05 0.15 -9.69
C VAL A 161 5.29 0.93 -10.08
N ALA A 162 6.00 1.55 -9.11
CA ALA A 162 7.16 2.36 -9.39
C ALA A 162 8.27 1.58 -10.11
N GLY A 163 8.71 2.09 -11.26
CA GLY A 163 9.77 1.50 -12.07
C GLY A 163 9.39 0.21 -12.81
N LEU A 164 8.10 -0.06 -12.97
CA LEU A 164 7.59 -1.12 -13.84
C LEU A 164 7.35 -0.57 -15.25
N ASP A 165 7.43 -1.44 -16.25
CA ASP A 165 7.02 -1.06 -17.59
C ASP A 165 5.49 -0.85 -17.68
N PRO A 166 5.00 -0.05 -18.67
CA PRO A 166 3.59 0.36 -18.75
C PRO A 166 2.61 -0.82 -18.80
N ARG A 167 2.97 -1.92 -19.46
CA ARG A 167 2.09 -3.10 -19.57
C ARG A 167 1.95 -3.80 -18.22
N VAL A 168 3.07 -4.02 -17.52
CA VAL A 168 3.08 -4.65 -16.19
C VAL A 168 2.39 -3.76 -15.17
N THR A 169 2.52 -2.43 -15.29
CA THR A 169 1.80 -1.45 -14.47
C THR A 169 0.29 -1.65 -14.55
N VAL A 170 -0.27 -1.74 -15.76
CA VAL A 170 -1.71 -1.99 -15.96
C VAL A 170 -2.15 -3.33 -15.37
N GLU A 171 -1.38 -4.40 -15.58
CA GLU A 171 -1.66 -5.71 -15.00
C GLU A 171 -1.63 -5.68 -13.46
N MET A 172 -0.72 -4.91 -12.87
CA MET A 172 -0.64 -4.75 -11.42
C MET A 172 -1.85 -4.00 -10.87
N TYR A 173 -2.28 -2.90 -11.51
CA TYR A 173 -3.50 -2.20 -11.11
C TYR A 173 -4.73 -3.11 -11.19
N HIS A 174 -4.88 -3.91 -12.25
CA HIS A 174 -5.98 -4.86 -12.35
C HIS A 174 -5.94 -5.90 -11.22
N THR A 175 -4.76 -6.38 -10.85
CA THR A 175 -4.59 -7.29 -9.71
C THR A 175 -5.03 -6.65 -8.41
N ILE A 176 -4.65 -5.39 -8.15
CA ILE A 176 -5.03 -4.63 -6.95
C ILE A 176 -6.55 -4.38 -6.92
N VAL A 177 -7.14 -4.01 -8.06
CA VAL A 177 -8.61 -3.84 -8.19
C VAL A 177 -9.34 -5.14 -7.91
N GLN A 178 -8.83 -6.28 -8.42
CA GLN A 178 -9.45 -7.58 -8.15
C GLN A 178 -9.40 -7.90 -6.64
N LEU A 179 -8.29 -7.63 -5.96
CA LEU A 179 -8.19 -7.81 -4.51
C LEU A 179 -9.21 -6.94 -3.77
N ASN A 180 -9.42 -5.70 -4.21
CA ASN A 180 -10.42 -4.81 -3.62
C ASN A 180 -11.85 -5.34 -3.87
N THR A 181 -12.15 -5.80 -5.07
CA THR A 181 -13.43 -6.44 -5.42
C THR A 181 -13.68 -7.70 -4.59
N ASP A 182 -12.64 -8.45 -4.27
CA ASP A 182 -12.68 -9.62 -3.36
C ASP A 182 -12.89 -9.22 -1.88
N GLY A 183 -13.03 -7.92 -1.58
CA GLY A 183 -13.34 -7.38 -0.25
C GLY A 183 -12.14 -6.94 0.57
N VAL A 184 -10.93 -6.91 0.01
CA VAL A 184 -9.76 -6.34 0.68
C VAL A 184 -9.81 -4.81 0.57
N THR A 185 -9.71 -4.11 1.70
CA THR A 185 -9.58 -2.65 1.73
C THR A 185 -8.18 -2.24 1.30
N ILE A 186 -8.05 -1.24 0.44
CA ILE A 186 -6.77 -0.79 -0.09
C ILE A 186 -6.49 0.64 0.36
N ILE A 187 -5.28 0.90 0.85
CA ILE A 187 -4.71 2.24 0.98
C ILE A 187 -3.43 2.25 0.15
N MET A 188 -3.38 3.05 -0.89
CA MET A 188 -2.24 3.12 -1.80
C MET A 188 -1.67 4.52 -1.86
N ILE A 189 -0.34 4.64 -1.73
CA ILE A 189 0.38 5.84 -2.12
C ILE A 189 0.80 5.69 -3.59
N SER A 190 0.53 6.71 -4.37
CA SER A 190 1.01 6.82 -5.74
C SER A 190 1.16 8.28 -6.15
N HIS A 191 2.12 8.54 -7.02
CA HIS A 191 2.22 9.78 -7.79
C HIS A 191 1.61 9.64 -9.20
N ASP A 192 1.26 8.42 -9.62
CA ASP A 192 0.69 8.12 -10.93
C ASP A 192 -0.82 8.51 -10.98
N ILE A 193 -1.19 9.31 -11.98
CA ILE A 193 -2.60 9.67 -12.27
C ILE A 193 -3.47 8.42 -12.47
N ALA A 194 -2.92 7.36 -13.07
CA ALA A 194 -3.65 6.13 -13.30
C ALA A 194 -4.15 5.51 -12.00
N ALA A 195 -3.41 5.65 -10.89
CA ALA A 195 -3.81 5.15 -9.58
C ALA A 195 -5.15 5.74 -9.11
N VAL A 196 -5.37 7.04 -9.35
CA VAL A 196 -6.61 7.73 -8.99
C VAL A 196 -7.81 7.15 -9.73
N LYS A 197 -7.65 6.72 -10.99
CA LYS A 197 -8.76 6.16 -11.80
C LYS A 197 -9.35 4.87 -11.19
N TYR A 198 -8.54 4.12 -10.46
CA TYR A 198 -8.94 2.84 -9.85
C TYR A 198 -9.45 3.00 -8.41
N SER A 199 -9.23 4.15 -7.77
CA SER A 199 -9.62 4.38 -6.38
C SER A 199 -11.11 4.73 -6.24
N SER A 200 -11.68 4.51 -5.05
CA SER A 200 -13.00 5.02 -4.65
C SER A 200 -12.90 6.38 -3.97
N HIS A 201 -11.82 6.62 -3.24
CA HIS A 201 -11.55 7.84 -2.50
C HIS A 201 -10.13 8.33 -2.76
N VAL A 202 -9.93 9.64 -2.62
CA VAL A 202 -8.63 10.29 -2.77
C VAL A 202 -8.34 11.16 -1.56
N LEU A 203 -7.12 11.06 -1.04
CA LEU A 203 -6.53 11.97 -0.08
C LEU A 203 -5.35 12.67 -0.76
N HIS A 204 -5.47 13.96 -1.04
CA HIS A 204 -4.36 14.76 -1.57
C HIS A 204 -3.66 15.48 -0.43
N ILE A 205 -2.38 15.15 -0.20
CA ILE A 205 -1.58 15.70 0.88
C ILE A 205 -0.56 16.69 0.36
N GLY A 206 -0.63 17.95 0.89
CA GLY A 206 0.46 18.90 0.93
C GLY A 206 1.05 18.97 2.34
N HIS A 207 1.55 20.13 2.75
CA HIS A 207 1.87 20.38 4.17
C HIS A 207 0.61 20.25 5.06
N ARG A 208 -0.55 20.57 4.50
CA ARG A 208 -1.90 20.25 5.03
C ARG A 208 -2.67 19.45 4.00
N PRO A 209 -3.70 18.70 4.40
CA PRO A 209 -4.59 18.06 3.43
C PRO A 209 -5.20 19.13 2.52
N LEU A 210 -5.07 18.90 1.22
CA LEU A 210 -5.63 19.77 0.19
C LEU A 210 -7.01 19.29 -0.23
N PHE A 211 -7.25 17.98 -0.12
CA PHE A 211 -8.53 17.35 -0.45
C PHE A 211 -8.65 15.98 0.24
N PHE A 212 -9.87 15.65 0.68
CA PHE A 212 -10.30 14.29 1.00
C PHE A 212 -11.75 14.11 0.59
N GLY A 213 -12.05 13.09 -0.21
CA GLY A 213 -13.40 12.80 -0.69
C GLY A 213 -13.44 11.68 -1.73
N THR A 214 -14.58 11.58 -2.44
CA THR A 214 -14.70 10.60 -3.52
C THR A 214 -13.79 10.95 -4.70
N ARG A 215 -13.48 9.95 -5.51
CA ARG A 215 -12.71 10.15 -6.75
C ARG A 215 -13.39 11.16 -7.68
N GLU A 216 -14.70 11.09 -7.81
CA GLU A 216 -15.51 11.97 -8.66
C GLU A 216 -15.40 13.43 -8.21
N ASP A 217 -15.53 13.69 -6.91
CA ASP A 217 -15.38 15.02 -6.32
C ASP A 217 -13.94 15.54 -6.49
N TYR A 218 -12.94 14.65 -6.35
CA TYR A 218 -11.54 15.03 -6.56
C TYR A 218 -11.26 15.46 -7.99
N ILE A 219 -11.73 14.71 -8.98
CA ILE A 219 -11.56 15.05 -10.41
C ILE A 219 -12.25 16.40 -10.73
N ALA A 220 -13.39 16.70 -10.12
CA ALA A 220 -14.11 17.94 -10.30
C ALA A 220 -13.46 19.14 -9.58
N SER A 221 -12.67 18.89 -8.53
CA SER A 221 -12.03 19.93 -7.72
C SER A 221 -10.92 20.68 -8.45
N ASP A 222 -10.61 21.90 -8.01
CA ASP A 222 -9.48 22.67 -8.58
C ASP A 222 -8.15 22.02 -8.28
N VAL A 223 -8.01 21.39 -7.10
CA VAL A 223 -6.80 20.62 -6.72
C VAL A 223 -6.58 19.44 -7.66
N GLY A 224 -7.62 18.68 -7.94
CA GLY A 224 -7.55 17.56 -8.89
C GLY A 224 -7.21 18.02 -10.31
N LYS A 225 -7.86 19.09 -10.80
CA LYS A 225 -7.57 19.65 -12.14
C LYS A 225 -6.11 20.10 -12.29
N VAL A 226 -5.53 20.68 -11.25
CA VAL A 226 -4.10 21.06 -11.24
C VAL A 226 -3.23 19.81 -11.26
N PHE A 227 -3.50 18.83 -10.41
CA PHE A 227 -2.76 17.58 -10.34
C PHE A 227 -2.73 16.85 -11.69
N PHE A 228 -3.87 16.71 -12.35
CA PHE A 228 -3.96 16.07 -13.67
C PHE A 228 -3.23 16.85 -14.78
N LYS A 229 -3.12 18.19 -14.68
CA LYS A 229 -2.40 19.00 -15.66
C LYS A 229 -0.88 18.89 -15.49
N THR A 230 -0.38 18.88 -14.27
CA THR A 230 1.05 18.91 -13.96
C THR A 230 1.75 17.63 -14.44
N GLU A 231 1.14 16.47 -14.26
CA GLU A 231 1.75 15.19 -14.67
C GLU A 231 1.71 14.94 -16.19
N VAL A 232 0.78 15.57 -16.93
CA VAL A 232 0.78 15.48 -18.41
C VAL A 232 2.01 16.20 -19.02
N TYR A 233 2.58 17.18 -18.31
CA TYR A 233 3.79 17.88 -18.76
C TYR A 233 5.09 17.19 -18.38
N ASP A 234 5.09 16.31 -17.37
CA ASP A 234 6.31 15.58 -16.96
C ASP A 234 6.55 14.31 -17.81
N ASP A 235 5.52 13.77 -18.47
CA ASP A 235 5.64 12.62 -19.39
C ASP A 235 6.17 13.00 -20.79
N ASP A 236 6.28 14.31 -21.13
CA ASP A 236 6.75 14.81 -22.44
C ASP A 236 8.22 15.32 -22.39
N ASN A 237 8.98 15.11 -21.32
CA ASN A 237 10.41 15.41 -21.17
C ASN A 237 11.16 14.13 -20.74
#